data_e37c689e4008cc123f30da8b5ac4f715
#
_entry.id   e37c689e4008cc123f30da8b5ac4f715
#
_cell.length_a   1.000
_cell.length_b   1.000
_cell.length_c   1.000
_cell.angle_alpha   90.00
_cell.angle_beta   90.00
_cell.angle_gamma   90.00
#
_symmetry.space_group_name_H-M   'P 1'
#
loop_
_entity.id
_entity.type
_entity.pdbx_description
1 polymer ?
#
loop_
_entity_poly.entity_id
_entity_poly.type
_entity_poly.pdbx_seq_one_letter_code
_entity_poly.pdbx_strand_id
1 'polypeptide(L)'
;MIVLPIYLQMVLGYNAMESGLSIAPLSLTMFAVALIAGKRAAKRRPAGLIRWGFLLLAAGLVLLLPVIPRADSGWWLLVPLLIAGSGLGLLVSQLNNYTLSPISDERVSEAASVNSAAGSFGLSFGLAFAGGIMLAALSIIFTGLAGSSTVLPAAEQQQVARVLEDDAQLLSDTQLQELLTGQPEQIQEEILRINTEARPLALQIALSIPILAGTLGLLT
;
A
#
# COMPACT_ATOMS: atom_id res chain seq x y z
N MET A 1 2.34 -1.68 -1.77
CA MET A 1 3.15 -0.62 -2.40
C MET A 1 2.59 -0.12 -3.72
N ILE A 2 1.96 -0.93 -4.56
CA ILE A 2 1.34 -0.48 -5.83
C ILE A 2 0.17 0.48 -5.60
N VAL A 3 -0.56 0.31 -4.52
CA VAL A 3 -1.73 1.14 -4.20
C VAL A 3 -1.36 2.59 -3.89
N LEU A 4 -0.17 2.83 -3.32
CA LEU A 4 0.28 4.19 -2.96
C LEU A 4 0.51 5.11 -4.18
N PRO A 5 1.17 4.67 -5.28
CA PRO A 5 1.24 5.45 -6.52
C PRO A 5 -0.13 5.79 -7.09
N ILE A 6 -1.05 4.82 -7.08
CA ILE A 6 -2.42 5.02 -7.57
C ILE A 6 -3.13 6.09 -6.73
N TYR A 7 -3.00 6.01 -5.40
CA TYR A 7 -3.54 7.01 -4.49
C TYR A 7 -3.00 8.42 -4.78
N LEU A 8 -1.67 8.57 -4.95
CA LEU A 8 -1.04 9.86 -5.25
C LEU A 8 -1.52 10.46 -6.57
N GLN A 9 -1.71 9.61 -7.58
CA GLN A 9 -2.20 10.07 -8.89
C GLN A 9 -3.69 10.40 -8.87
N MET A 10 -4.50 9.62 -8.18
CA MET A 10 -5.95 9.76 -8.20
C MET A 10 -6.48 10.80 -7.19
N VAL A 11 -5.85 10.92 -6.03
CA VAL A 11 -6.32 11.82 -4.95
C VAL A 11 -5.56 13.14 -4.96
N LEU A 12 -4.22 13.10 -5.12
CA LEU A 12 -3.40 14.32 -5.15
C LEU A 12 -3.20 14.88 -6.56
N GLY A 13 -3.73 14.22 -7.60
CA GLY A 13 -3.60 14.66 -8.98
C GLY A 13 -2.16 14.63 -9.52
N TYR A 14 -1.26 13.86 -8.88
CA TYR A 14 0.14 13.78 -9.26
C TYR A 14 0.29 13.07 -10.60
N ASN A 15 1.22 13.55 -11.43
CA ASN A 15 1.64 12.80 -12.60
C ASN A 15 2.52 11.59 -12.19
N ALA A 16 2.82 10.70 -13.14
CA ALA A 16 3.60 9.48 -12.88
C ALA A 16 5.00 9.78 -12.30
N MET A 17 5.64 10.89 -12.71
CA MET A 17 6.96 11.29 -12.22
C MET A 17 6.88 11.79 -10.78
N GLU A 18 5.93 12.65 -10.45
CA GLU A 18 5.72 13.17 -9.10
C GLU A 18 5.38 12.05 -8.11
N SER A 19 4.52 11.11 -8.52
CA SER A 19 4.22 9.91 -7.74
C SER A 19 5.47 9.06 -7.51
N GLY A 20 6.26 8.84 -8.57
CA GLY A 20 7.53 8.10 -8.48
C GLY A 20 8.53 8.76 -7.53
N LEU A 21 8.70 10.08 -7.61
CA LEU A 21 9.57 10.85 -6.73
C LEU A 21 9.10 10.83 -5.27
N SER A 22 7.79 10.87 -5.04
CA SER A 22 7.21 10.79 -3.69
C SER A 22 7.48 9.44 -3.02
N ILE A 23 7.64 8.36 -3.80
CA ILE A 23 7.90 7.01 -3.31
C ILE A 23 9.40 6.66 -3.35
N ALA A 24 10.20 7.41 -4.11
CA ALA A 24 11.64 7.20 -4.23
C ALA A 24 12.37 7.07 -2.86
N PRO A 25 12.02 7.81 -1.79
CA PRO A 25 12.63 7.67 -0.48
C PRO A 25 12.60 6.24 0.06
N LEU A 26 11.50 5.51 -0.15
CA LEU A 26 11.38 4.11 0.25
C LEU A 26 12.41 3.23 -0.48
N SER A 27 12.50 3.34 -1.79
CA SER A 27 13.39 2.52 -2.62
C SER A 27 14.86 2.84 -2.34
N LEU A 28 15.19 4.14 -2.20
CA LEU A 28 16.56 4.58 -1.89
C LEU A 28 17.01 4.10 -0.51
N THR A 29 16.13 4.21 0.48
CA THR A 29 16.44 3.77 1.85
C THR A 29 16.55 2.24 1.91
N MET A 30 15.64 1.53 1.24
CA MET A 30 15.69 0.07 1.12
C MET A 30 17.04 -0.37 0.54
N PHE A 31 17.48 0.25 -0.56
CA PHE A 31 18.76 -0.04 -1.21
C PHE A 31 19.94 0.26 -0.30
N ALA A 32 19.99 1.45 0.29
CA ALA A 32 21.09 1.86 1.18
C ALA A 32 21.21 0.95 2.40
N VAL A 33 20.09 0.64 3.05
CA VAL A 33 20.05 -0.23 4.23
C VAL A 33 20.40 -1.67 3.85
N ALA A 34 19.93 -2.18 2.71
CA ALA A 34 20.28 -3.52 2.24
C ALA A 34 21.79 -3.67 2.00
N LEU A 35 22.44 -2.67 1.39
CA LEU A 35 23.89 -2.67 1.20
C LEU A 35 24.66 -2.64 2.52
N ILE A 36 24.24 -1.78 3.46
CA ILE A 36 24.90 -1.66 4.77
C ILE A 36 24.72 -2.94 5.59
N ALA A 37 23.50 -3.47 5.62
CA ALA A 37 23.17 -4.69 6.33
C ALA A 37 23.88 -5.91 5.73
N GLY A 38 23.96 -6.02 4.39
CA GLY A 38 24.69 -7.07 3.69
C GLY A 38 26.18 -7.08 4.06
N LYS A 39 26.84 -5.92 4.06
CA LYS A 39 28.24 -5.79 4.48
C LYS A 39 28.50 -6.17 5.95
N ARG A 40 27.50 -6.03 6.81
CA ARG A 40 27.61 -6.33 8.26
C ARG A 40 27.03 -7.69 8.65
N ALA A 41 26.44 -8.41 7.70
CA ALA A 41 25.78 -9.71 7.94
C ALA A 41 26.71 -10.73 8.62
N ALA A 42 28.00 -10.75 8.24
CA ALA A 42 29.01 -11.66 8.83
C ALA A 42 29.27 -11.44 10.35
N LYS A 43 28.89 -10.26 10.88
CA LYS A 43 29.18 -9.88 12.28
C LYS A 43 27.92 -9.88 13.18
N ARG A 44 26.72 -10.08 12.65
CA ARG A 44 25.48 -10.01 13.41
C ARG A 44 24.62 -11.24 13.17
N ARG A 45 23.80 -11.62 14.18
CA ARG A 45 22.85 -12.73 14.06
C ARG A 45 21.73 -12.34 13.07
N PRO A 46 21.52 -13.07 11.96
CA PRO A 46 20.53 -12.73 10.93
C PRO A 46 19.11 -12.57 11.51
N ALA A 47 18.71 -13.44 12.42
CA ALA A 47 17.41 -13.42 13.07
C ALA A 47 17.10 -12.09 13.77
N GLY A 48 18.09 -11.47 14.43
CA GLY A 48 17.91 -10.15 15.06
C GLY A 48 17.66 -9.04 14.04
N LEU A 49 18.37 -9.07 12.91
CA LEU A 49 18.18 -8.08 11.83
C LEU A 49 16.82 -8.26 11.14
N ILE A 50 16.36 -9.50 10.98
CA ILE A 50 15.04 -9.81 10.42
C ILE A 50 13.93 -9.27 11.33
N ARG A 51 14.02 -9.50 12.65
CA ARG A 51 13.04 -8.94 13.61
C ARG A 51 13.00 -7.41 13.57
N TRP A 52 14.15 -6.74 13.55
CA TRP A 52 14.21 -5.30 13.38
C TRP A 52 13.63 -4.86 12.03
N GLY A 53 13.83 -5.64 10.96
CA GLY A 53 13.25 -5.42 9.66
C GLY A 53 11.73 -5.43 9.69
N PHE A 54 11.11 -6.44 10.29
CA PHE A 54 9.65 -6.51 10.45
C PHE A 54 9.11 -5.38 11.35
N LEU A 55 9.80 -5.06 12.45
CA LEU A 55 9.40 -3.99 13.34
C LEU A 55 9.40 -2.63 12.65
N LEU A 56 10.47 -2.29 11.93
CA LEU A 56 10.55 -1.03 11.19
C LEU A 56 9.54 -0.98 10.05
N LEU A 57 9.33 -2.09 9.34
CA LEU A 57 8.31 -2.16 8.30
C LEU A 57 6.91 -1.92 8.87
N ALA A 58 6.55 -2.63 9.94
CA ALA A 58 5.26 -2.45 10.60
C ALA A 58 5.11 -1.02 11.15
N ALA A 59 6.14 -0.46 11.79
CA ALA A 59 6.11 0.92 12.30
C ALA A 59 5.92 1.94 11.18
N GLY A 60 6.63 1.81 10.04
CA GLY A 60 6.47 2.67 8.88
C GLY A 60 5.06 2.61 8.30
N LEU A 61 4.49 1.40 8.19
CA LEU A 61 3.12 1.22 7.70
C LEU A 61 2.07 1.77 8.68
N VAL A 62 2.25 1.58 9.99
CA VAL A 62 1.37 2.15 11.02
C VAL A 62 1.41 3.68 10.98
N LEU A 63 2.58 4.28 10.78
CA LEU A 63 2.72 5.74 10.62
C LEU A 63 2.05 6.28 9.36
N LEU A 64 1.93 5.47 8.30
CA LEU A 64 1.20 5.87 7.09
C LEU A 64 -0.30 6.03 7.33
N LEU A 65 -0.90 5.24 8.25
CA LEU A 65 -2.35 5.27 8.49
C LEU A 65 -2.89 6.67 8.82
N PRO A 66 -2.35 7.42 9.81
CA PRO A 66 -2.83 8.76 10.11
C PRO A 66 -2.36 9.82 9.11
N VAL A 67 -1.29 9.54 8.36
CA VAL A 67 -0.72 10.50 7.39
C VAL A 67 -1.55 10.53 6.10
N ILE A 68 -1.95 9.38 5.57
CA ILE A 68 -2.67 9.27 4.30
C ILE A 68 -3.88 10.23 4.21
N PRO A 69 -4.84 10.26 5.15
CA PRO A 69 -6.01 11.12 5.03
C PRO A 69 -5.71 12.62 5.23
N ARG A 70 -4.50 12.97 5.69
CA ARG A 70 -4.07 14.35 5.98
C ARG A 70 -3.00 14.86 5.04
N ALA A 71 -2.52 14.00 4.13
CA ALA A 71 -1.42 14.34 3.25
C ALA A 71 -1.91 15.21 2.08
N ASP A 72 -1.62 16.50 2.14
CA ASP A 72 -1.84 17.44 1.04
C ASP A 72 -0.68 17.39 0.02
N SER A 73 0.40 16.71 0.35
CA SER A 73 1.56 16.55 -0.54
C SER A 73 2.34 15.27 -0.24
N GLY A 74 3.09 14.78 -1.24
CA GLY A 74 3.95 13.60 -1.10
C GLY A 74 5.04 13.71 -0.03
N TRP A 75 5.40 14.92 0.42
CA TRP A 75 6.39 15.16 1.47
C TRP A 75 5.96 14.59 2.84
N TRP A 76 4.67 14.54 3.12
CA TRP A 76 4.16 13.92 4.35
C TRP A 76 4.47 12.43 4.44
N LEU A 77 4.63 11.78 3.30
CA LEU A 77 4.94 10.35 3.23
C LEU A 77 6.43 10.05 3.46
N LEU A 78 7.31 11.06 3.42
CA LEU A 78 8.75 10.89 3.50
C LEU A 78 9.17 10.05 4.71
N VAL A 79 8.79 10.47 5.92
CA VAL A 79 9.22 9.83 7.17
C VAL A 79 8.69 8.38 7.27
N PRO A 80 7.40 8.10 7.09
CA PRO A 80 6.90 6.72 7.08
C PRO A 80 7.59 5.84 6.04
N LEU A 81 7.85 6.37 4.83
CA LEU A 81 8.49 5.62 3.75
C LEU A 81 9.97 5.33 4.03
N LEU A 82 10.71 6.26 4.63
CA LEU A 82 12.09 6.03 5.06
C LEU A 82 12.17 4.90 6.10
N ILE A 83 11.24 4.87 7.06
CA ILE A 83 11.19 3.84 8.09
C ILE A 83 10.80 2.50 7.48
N ALA A 84 9.76 2.43 6.65
CA ALA A 84 9.33 1.22 5.97
C ALA A 84 10.42 0.68 5.03
N GLY A 85 11.07 1.56 4.25
CA GLY A 85 12.19 1.22 3.37
C GLY A 85 13.38 0.66 4.13
N SER A 86 13.69 1.20 5.31
CA SER A 86 14.73 0.66 6.18
C SER A 86 14.39 -0.78 6.62
N GLY A 87 13.15 -1.03 7.01
CA GLY A 87 12.67 -2.36 7.36
C GLY A 87 12.79 -3.34 6.20
N LEU A 88 12.30 -2.97 5.01
CA LEU A 88 12.41 -3.79 3.80
C LEU A 88 13.88 -4.07 3.43
N GLY A 89 14.75 -3.08 3.55
CA GLY A 89 16.19 -3.26 3.28
C GLY A 89 16.84 -4.30 4.17
N LEU A 90 16.50 -4.32 5.47
CA LEU A 90 16.96 -5.36 6.39
C LEU A 90 16.43 -6.75 5.99
N LEU A 91 15.14 -6.85 5.67
CA LEU A 91 14.50 -8.11 5.27
C LEU A 91 15.13 -8.68 3.99
N VAL A 92 15.18 -7.87 2.93
CA VAL A 92 15.72 -8.29 1.62
C VAL A 92 17.17 -8.75 1.75
N SER A 93 18.00 -8.08 2.57
CA SER A 93 19.40 -8.42 2.72
C SER A 93 19.66 -9.68 3.54
N GLN A 94 18.76 -10.08 4.45
CA GLN A 94 19.00 -11.15 5.41
C GLN A 94 18.14 -12.40 5.18
N LEU A 95 16.95 -12.25 4.61
CA LEU A 95 15.97 -13.33 4.53
C LEU A 95 16.50 -14.53 3.71
N ASN A 96 17.07 -14.26 2.52
CA ASN A 96 17.64 -15.31 1.68
C ASN A 96 18.80 -16.02 2.37
N ASN A 97 19.70 -15.27 3.01
CA ASN A 97 20.83 -15.87 3.73
C ASN A 97 20.38 -16.73 4.90
N TYR A 98 19.33 -16.30 5.60
CA TYR A 98 18.80 -17.03 6.74
C TYR A 98 18.09 -18.32 6.31
N THR A 99 17.26 -18.27 5.27
CA THR A 99 16.52 -19.45 4.75
C THR A 99 17.44 -20.49 4.13
N LEU A 100 18.53 -20.06 3.49
CA LEU A 100 19.47 -20.98 2.84
C LEU A 100 20.59 -21.47 3.77
N SER A 101 20.80 -20.84 4.93
CA SER A 101 21.89 -21.19 5.84
C SER A 101 21.91 -22.64 6.36
N PRO A 102 20.76 -23.35 6.55
CA PRO A 102 20.78 -24.76 6.97
C PRO A 102 20.93 -25.74 5.81
N ILE A 103 21.02 -25.29 4.57
CA ILE A 103 21.05 -26.13 3.36
C ILE A 103 22.49 -26.45 2.99
N SER A 104 22.77 -27.71 2.65
CA SER A 104 24.11 -28.14 2.18
C SER A 104 24.42 -27.50 0.82
N ASP A 105 25.73 -27.26 0.56
CA ASP A 105 26.20 -26.61 -0.67
C ASP A 105 25.72 -27.30 -1.96
N GLU A 106 25.59 -28.62 -1.93
CA GLU A 106 25.08 -29.41 -3.06
C GLU A 106 23.64 -29.12 -3.45
N ARG A 107 22.81 -28.70 -2.47
CA ARG A 107 21.38 -28.47 -2.66
C ARG A 107 20.98 -26.98 -2.60
N VAL A 108 21.93 -26.08 -2.39
CA VAL A 108 21.66 -24.63 -2.27
C VAL A 108 20.99 -24.09 -3.52
N SER A 109 21.39 -24.53 -4.72
CA SER A 109 20.80 -24.06 -5.98
C SER A 109 19.32 -24.45 -6.10
N GLU A 110 18.98 -25.68 -5.74
CA GLU A 110 17.61 -26.19 -5.72
C GLU A 110 16.75 -25.42 -4.70
N ALA A 111 17.25 -25.30 -3.48
CA ALA A 111 16.58 -24.57 -2.40
C ALA A 111 16.39 -23.08 -2.73
N ALA A 112 17.36 -22.43 -3.38
CA ALA A 112 17.26 -21.05 -3.82
C ALA A 112 16.16 -20.86 -4.88
N SER A 113 16.01 -21.83 -5.80
CA SER A 113 14.94 -21.81 -6.80
C SER A 113 13.56 -21.90 -6.16
N VAL A 114 13.39 -22.82 -5.21
CA VAL A 114 12.13 -22.96 -4.45
C VAL A 114 11.85 -21.70 -3.63
N ASN A 115 12.85 -21.15 -2.96
CA ASN A 115 12.71 -19.92 -2.17
C ASN A 115 12.30 -18.72 -3.06
N SER A 116 12.89 -18.58 -4.26
CA SER A 116 12.51 -17.55 -5.23
C SER A 116 11.08 -17.72 -5.73
N ALA A 117 10.67 -18.96 -6.04
CA ALA A 117 9.31 -19.26 -6.47
C ALA A 117 8.29 -18.94 -5.36
N ALA A 118 8.58 -19.34 -4.13
CA ALA A 118 7.76 -19.03 -2.96
C ALA A 118 7.66 -17.51 -2.71
N GLY A 119 8.76 -16.78 -2.86
CA GLY A 119 8.79 -15.32 -2.76
C GLY A 119 7.95 -14.63 -3.82
N SER A 120 8.05 -15.08 -5.08
CA SER A 120 7.25 -14.54 -6.18
C SER A 120 5.76 -14.85 -6.02
N PHE A 121 5.43 -16.07 -5.57
CA PHE A 121 4.06 -16.44 -5.24
C PHE A 121 3.51 -15.56 -4.10
N GLY A 122 4.26 -15.42 -3.01
CA GLY A 122 3.85 -14.60 -1.87
C GLY A 122 3.64 -13.13 -2.24
N LEU A 123 4.49 -12.58 -3.13
CA LEU A 123 4.33 -11.22 -3.63
C LEU A 123 3.06 -11.08 -4.46
N SER A 124 2.83 -11.98 -5.41
CA SER A 124 1.66 -11.94 -6.31
C SER A 124 0.36 -12.16 -5.53
N PHE A 125 0.35 -13.16 -4.64
CA PHE A 125 -0.80 -13.44 -3.78
C PHE A 125 -1.11 -12.27 -2.84
N GLY A 126 -0.08 -11.75 -2.16
CA GLY A 126 -0.24 -10.61 -1.25
C GLY A 126 -0.76 -9.36 -1.94
N LEU A 127 -0.31 -9.11 -3.18
CA LEU A 127 -0.77 -7.99 -4.00
C LEU A 127 -2.24 -8.16 -4.41
N ALA A 128 -2.62 -9.33 -4.92
CA ALA A 128 -3.99 -9.62 -5.32
C ALA A 128 -4.95 -9.57 -4.13
N PHE A 129 -4.53 -10.12 -2.99
CA PHE A 129 -5.31 -10.15 -1.77
C PHE A 129 -5.53 -8.75 -1.19
N ALA A 130 -4.47 -7.94 -1.09
CA ALA A 130 -4.56 -6.56 -0.62
C ALA A 130 -5.38 -5.67 -1.56
N GLY A 131 -5.23 -5.87 -2.88
CA GLY A 131 -6.05 -5.19 -3.90
C GLY A 131 -7.53 -5.56 -3.79
N GLY A 132 -7.83 -6.85 -3.68
CA GLY A 132 -9.21 -7.33 -3.51
C GLY A 132 -9.88 -6.80 -2.24
N ILE A 133 -9.15 -6.73 -1.12
CA ILE A 133 -9.68 -6.14 0.12
C ILE A 133 -9.89 -4.63 -0.03
N MET A 134 -8.98 -3.93 -0.72
CA MET A 134 -9.17 -2.50 -0.97
C MET A 134 -10.44 -2.23 -1.77
N LEU A 135 -10.70 -3.03 -2.81
CA LEU A 135 -11.90 -2.89 -3.63
C LEU A 135 -13.17 -3.22 -2.85
N ALA A 136 -13.16 -4.32 -2.09
CA ALA A 136 -14.28 -4.67 -1.23
C ALA A 136 -14.55 -3.56 -0.18
N ALA A 137 -13.51 -2.98 0.40
CA ALA A 137 -13.64 -1.86 1.31
C ALA A 137 -14.22 -0.61 0.63
N LEU A 138 -13.75 -0.28 -0.60
CA LEU A 138 -14.31 0.82 -1.39
C LEU A 138 -15.79 0.63 -1.65
N SER A 139 -16.23 -0.55 -2.10
CA SER A 139 -17.64 -0.88 -2.35
C SER A 139 -18.50 -0.65 -1.10
N ILE A 140 -18.06 -1.18 0.05
CA ILE A 140 -18.78 -1.02 1.32
C ILE A 140 -18.85 0.47 1.73
N ILE A 141 -17.75 1.19 1.60
CA ILE A 141 -17.68 2.60 2.01
C ILE A 141 -18.53 3.47 1.07
N PHE A 142 -18.45 3.26 -0.26
CA PHE A 142 -19.27 3.98 -1.23
C PHE A 142 -20.77 3.76 -0.97
N THR A 143 -21.18 2.50 -0.77
CA THR A 143 -22.57 2.17 -0.45
C THR A 143 -23.01 2.83 0.86
N GLY A 144 -22.15 2.83 1.89
CA GLY A 144 -22.45 3.44 3.18
C GLY A 144 -22.58 4.97 3.09
N LEU A 145 -21.61 5.64 2.44
CA LEU A 145 -21.62 7.10 2.30
C LEU A 145 -22.74 7.58 1.38
N ALA A 146 -22.97 6.91 0.24
CA ALA A 146 -24.07 7.25 -0.65
C ALA A 146 -25.43 7.03 0.01
N GLY A 147 -25.61 5.91 0.73
CA GLY A 147 -26.85 5.59 1.44
C GLY A 147 -27.16 6.50 2.64
N SER A 148 -26.13 7.14 3.22
CA SER A 148 -26.28 8.13 4.30
C SER A 148 -26.36 9.57 3.80
N SER A 149 -26.20 9.80 2.51
CA SER A 149 -26.26 11.13 1.92
C SER A 149 -27.68 11.71 2.00
N THR A 150 -27.78 12.93 2.47
CA THR A 150 -29.03 13.70 2.48
C THR A 150 -29.23 14.53 1.21
N VAL A 151 -28.21 14.62 0.37
CA VAL A 151 -28.18 15.38 -0.89
C VAL A 151 -28.63 14.50 -2.06
N LEU A 152 -28.18 13.22 -2.06
CA LEU A 152 -28.53 12.28 -3.12
C LEU A 152 -29.99 11.81 -2.99
N PRO A 153 -30.80 11.85 -4.07
CA PRO A 153 -32.13 11.25 -4.07
C PRO A 153 -32.04 9.74 -3.74
N ALA A 154 -32.96 9.24 -2.91
CA ALA A 154 -32.95 7.84 -2.47
C ALA A 154 -32.95 6.82 -3.63
N ALA A 155 -33.56 7.18 -4.77
CA ALA A 155 -33.57 6.35 -5.97
C ALA A 155 -32.19 6.28 -6.67
N GLU A 156 -31.33 7.27 -6.47
CA GLU A 156 -30.03 7.40 -7.14
C GLU A 156 -28.87 6.92 -6.27
N GLN A 157 -29.04 6.84 -4.95
CA GLN A 157 -27.97 6.44 -4.00
C GLN A 157 -27.28 5.13 -4.38
N GLN A 158 -28.08 4.11 -4.72
CA GLN A 158 -27.53 2.80 -5.12
C GLN A 158 -26.84 2.85 -6.50
N GLN A 159 -27.37 3.67 -7.41
CA GLN A 159 -26.77 3.83 -8.74
C GLN A 159 -25.43 4.56 -8.66
N VAL A 160 -25.35 5.64 -7.87
CA VAL A 160 -24.11 6.37 -7.61
C VAL A 160 -23.07 5.44 -6.97
N ALA A 161 -23.45 4.65 -5.95
CA ALA A 161 -22.54 3.70 -5.31
C ALA A 161 -21.97 2.70 -6.31
N ARG A 162 -22.80 2.14 -7.21
CA ARG A 162 -22.35 1.19 -8.25
C ARG A 162 -21.43 1.85 -9.27
N VAL A 163 -21.75 3.03 -9.76
CA VAL A 163 -20.89 3.75 -10.72
C VAL A 163 -19.52 4.04 -10.10
N LEU A 164 -19.49 4.51 -8.84
CA LEU A 164 -18.24 4.74 -8.13
C LEU A 164 -17.45 3.45 -7.89
N GLU A 165 -18.13 2.32 -7.66
CA GLU A 165 -17.51 1.01 -7.49
C GLU A 165 -16.90 0.48 -8.80
N ASP A 166 -17.65 0.52 -9.90
CA ASP A 166 -17.22 0.02 -11.21
C ASP A 166 -16.01 0.80 -11.74
N ASP A 167 -15.97 2.12 -11.51
CA ASP A 167 -14.95 3.03 -12.00
C ASP A 167 -13.87 3.36 -10.95
N ALA A 168 -13.96 2.81 -9.74
CA ALA A 168 -13.07 3.12 -8.60
C ALA A 168 -11.57 2.98 -8.90
N GLN A 169 -11.20 2.11 -9.84
CA GLN A 169 -9.82 1.88 -10.25
C GLN A 169 -9.33 2.78 -11.39
N LEU A 170 -10.24 3.38 -12.14
CA LEU A 170 -9.92 3.97 -13.44
C LEU A 170 -10.08 5.49 -13.46
N LEU A 171 -10.96 6.06 -12.63
CA LEU A 171 -11.27 7.48 -12.67
C LEU A 171 -10.47 8.27 -11.63
N SER A 172 -9.72 9.27 -12.12
CA SER A 172 -9.22 10.35 -11.27
C SER A 172 -10.36 11.29 -10.88
N ASP A 173 -10.17 12.11 -9.84
CA ASP A 173 -11.16 13.10 -9.43
C ASP A 173 -11.51 14.08 -10.58
N THR A 174 -10.54 14.42 -11.43
CA THR A 174 -10.73 15.26 -12.61
C THR A 174 -11.64 14.58 -13.64
N GLN A 175 -11.42 13.29 -13.92
CA GLN A 175 -12.25 12.54 -14.86
C GLN A 175 -13.66 12.32 -14.33
N LEU A 176 -13.79 12.08 -13.02
CA LEU A 176 -15.10 11.99 -12.38
C LEU A 176 -15.87 13.32 -12.49
N GLN A 177 -15.17 14.45 -12.29
CA GLN A 177 -15.76 15.79 -12.43
C GLN A 177 -16.26 16.05 -13.86
N GLU A 178 -15.49 15.60 -14.87
CA GLU A 178 -15.92 15.69 -16.28
C GLU A 178 -17.20 14.87 -16.56
N LEU A 179 -17.28 13.64 -16.02
CA LEU A 179 -18.45 12.78 -16.16
C LEU A 179 -19.72 13.35 -15.48
N LEU A 180 -19.51 14.08 -14.40
CA LEU A 180 -20.61 14.72 -13.66
C LEU A 180 -21.07 16.03 -14.30
N THR A 181 -20.45 16.47 -15.40
CA THR A 181 -20.84 17.67 -16.12
C THR A 181 -22.30 17.56 -16.60
N GLY A 182 -23.15 18.46 -16.12
CA GLY A 182 -24.60 18.46 -16.43
C GLY A 182 -25.48 17.99 -15.27
N GLN A 183 -24.94 17.47 -14.21
CA GLN A 183 -25.66 17.23 -12.96
C GLN A 183 -25.76 18.53 -12.14
N PRO A 184 -26.76 18.66 -11.25
CA PRO A 184 -26.82 19.75 -10.29
C PRO A 184 -25.56 19.88 -9.46
N GLU A 185 -25.08 21.11 -9.23
CA GLU A 185 -23.81 21.38 -8.54
C GLU A 185 -23.72 20.68 -7.17
N GLN A 186 -24.80 20.66 -6.40
CA GLN A 186 -24.86 19.98 -5.11
C GLN A 186 -24.66 18.47 -5.20
N ILE A 187 -25.13 17.84 -6.27
CA ILE A 187 -24.96 16.40 -6.53
C ILE A 187 -23.51 16.12 -6.94
N GLN A 188 -22.92 17.00 -7.79
CA GLN A 188 -21.52 16.87 -8.18
C GLN A 188 -20.60 16.95 -6.96
N GLU A 189 -20.77 17.97 -6.11
CA GLU A 189 -19.97 18.14 -4.89
C GLU A 189 -20.10 16.96 -3.95
N GLU A 190 -21.31 16.42 -3.78
CA GLU A 190 -21.54 15.28 -2.89
C GLU A 190 -20.90 14.00 -3.42
N ILE A 191 -20.97 13.72 -4.71
CA ILE A 191 -20.31 12.55 -5.31
C ILE A 191 -18.79 12.66 -5.21
N LEU A 192 -18.22 13.85 -5.46
CA LEU A 192 -16.79 14.10 -5.28
C LEU A 192 -16.36 13.94 -3.82
N ARG A 193 -17.17 14.44 -2.88
CA ARG A 193 -16.94 14.25 -1.44
C ARG A 193 -16.89 12.77 -1.07
N ILE A 194 -17.89 11.99 -1.49
CA ILE A 194 -17.94 10.54 -1.24
C ILE A 194 -16.69 9.86 -1.80
N ASN A 195 -16.30 10.19 -3.03
CA ASN A 195 -15.12 9.62 -3.66
C ASN A 195 -13.82 9.96 -2.90
N THR A 196 -13.65 11.22 -2.51
CA THR A 196 -12.47 11.71 -1.80
C THR A 196 -12.38 11.14 -0.38
N GLU A 197 -13.49 10.94 0.33
CA GLU A 197 -13.51 10.34 1.66
C GLU A 197 -13.29 8.83 1.63
N ALA A 198 -13.86 8.12 0.65
CA ALA A 198 -13.81 6.66 0.60
C ALA A 198 -12.40 6.12 0.32
N ARG A 199 -11.65 6.74 -0.57
CA ARG A 199 -10.34 6.25 -1.04
C ARG A 199 -9.28 6.15 0.05
N PRO A 200 -9.04 7.18 0.89
CA PRO A 200 -8.10 7.08 2.00
C PRO A 200 -8.49 6.00 3.02
N LEU A 201 -9.80 5.87 3.31
CA LEU A 201 -10.30 4.86 4.24
C LEU A 201 -10.08 3.43 3.72
N ALA A 202 -10.40 3.18 2.46
CA ALA A 202 -10.16 1.88 1.83
C ALA A 202 -8.66 1.53 1.77
N LEU A 203 -7.80 2.51 1.49
CA LEU A 203 -6.35 2.34 1.53
C LEU A 203 -5.86 1.99 2.94
N GLN A 204 -6.38 2.64 3.99
CA GLN A 204 -6.05 2.32 5.38
C GLN A 204 -6.43 0.88 5.73
N ILE A 205 -7.61 0.43 5.29
CA ILE A 205 -8.06 -0.96 5.48
C ILE A 205 -7.10 -1.92 4.76
N ALA A 206 -6.76 -1.66 3.52
CA ALA A 206 -5.82 -2.48 2.75
C ALA A 206 -4.43 -2.54 3.38
N LEU A 207 -3.94 -1.44 3.97
CA LEU A 207 -2.65 -1.38 4.67
C LEU A 207 -2.64 -2.16 5.99
N SER A 208 -3.80 -2.47 6.58
CA SER A 208 -3.87 -3.31 7.77
C SER A 208 -3.33 -4.73 7.52
N ILE A 209 -3.45 -5.25 6.30
CA ILE A 209 -2.99 -6.59 5.92
C ILE A 209 -1.48 -6.75 6.04
N PRO A 210 -0.64 -5.93 5.38
CA PRO A 210 0.80 -6.05 5.54
C PRO A 210 1.28 -5.68 6.95
N ILE A 211 0.53 -4.87 7.71
CA ILE A 211 0.82 -4.63 9.13
C ILE A 211 0.62 -5.91 9.94
N LEU A 212 -0.50 -6.61 9.74
CA LEU A 212 -0.76 -7.90 10.39
C LEU A 212 0.28 -8.95 9.99
N ALA A 213 0.60 -9.05 8.70
CA ALA A 213 1.64 -9.95 8.21
C ALA A 213 3.01 -9.63 8.83
N GLY A 214 3.36 -8.35 8.93
CA GLY A 214 4.61 -7.89 9.57
C GLY A 214 4.65 -8.21 11.07
N THR A 215 3.55 -8.06 11.78
CA THR A 215 3.46 -8.41 13.21
C THR A 215 3.52 -9.91 13.43
N LEU A 216 2.91 -10.72 12.58
CA LEU A 216 3.05 -12.19 12.61
C LEU A 216 4.50 -12.62 12.37
N GLY A 217 5.19 -11.96 11.42
CA GLY A 217 6.61 -12.18 11.16
C GLY A 217 7.54 -11.82 12.33
N LEU A 218 7.08 -10.99 13.29
CA LEU A 218 7.83 -10.72 14.53
C LEU A 218 7.74 -11.84 15.57
N LEU A 219 6.66 -12.64 15.51
CA LEU A 219 6.39 -13.70 16.47
C LEU A 219 7.11 -15.02 16.11
N THR A 220 7.56 -15.15 14.86
CA THR A 220 8.32 -16.31 14.35
C THR A 220 9.81 -16.05 14.40
#